data_94c24d056e30e52b165d6011c7d1a4ee
#
_entry.id   94c24d056e30e52b165d6011c7d1a4ee
#
_cell.length_a   1.000
_cell.length_b   1.000
_cell.length_c   1.000
_cell.angle_alpha   90.00
_cell.angle_beta   90.00
_cell.angle_gamma   90.00
#
_symmetry.space_group_name_H-M   'P 1'
#
loop_
_entity.id
_entity.type
_entity.pdbx_description
1 polymer ?
#
loop_
_entity_poly.entity_id
_entity_poly.type
_entity_poly.pdbx_seq_one_letter_code
_entity_poly.pdbx_strand_id
1 'polypeptide(L)'
;MNVLIIHASPRRKGVTSTLLSEIGASINSTYKVETVRIYDLEMRPCIGCMKCRPDQTCILPRDDAHVLAEKVRWSDFIIIGCPVYWGNMPGSLKLFFDRNVPLFEYAEAKAIRYVPRPQLRGKRAALVVSCVAPFPYNLLRSQSRGTIGALRTILKAAGVRIEGVLNVSDSYNFEKKKERYLKKARRLAALI
;
A
#
# COMPACT_ATOMS: atom_id res chain seq x y z
N MET A 1 2.60 8.39 17.57
CA MET A 1 2.31 7.33 16.57
C MET A 1 3.07 7.62 15.29
N ASN A 2 3.56 6.59 14.64
CA ASN A 2 4.33 6.68 13.40
C ASN A 2 3.44 6.32 12.20
N VAL A 3 3.33 7.20 11.23
CA VAL A 3 2.49 7.02 10.04
C VAL A 3 3.37 6.98 8.79
N LEU A 4 3.22 5.93 8.00
CA LEU A 4 3.89 5.78 6.71
C LEU A 4 2.89 5.93 5.57
N ILE A 5 3.12 6.90 4.68
CA ILE A 5 2.36 7.08 3.45
C ILE A 5 3.17 6.52 2.28
N ILE A 6 2.69 5.43 1.68
CA ILE A 6 3.27 4.83 0.48
C ILE A 6 2.52 5.37 -0.74
N HIS A 7 3.17 6.23 -1.49
CA HIS A 7 2.64 6.86 -2.69
C HIS A 7 3.09 6.08 -3.93
N ALA A 8 2.19 5.27 -4.49
CA ALA A 8 2.49 4.42 -5.64
C ALA A 8 1.83 4.89 -6.94
N SER A 9 1.79 6.21 -7.17
CA SER A 9 1.39 6.78 -8.45
C SER A 9 2.58 7.42 -9.16
N PRO A 10 2.78 7.19 -10.49
CA PRO A 10 3.83 7.85 -11.25
C PRO A 10 3.60 9.36 -11.37
N ARG A 11 2.34 9.80 -11.35
CA ARG A 11 1.96 11.21 -11.52
C ARG A 11 2.11 11.98 -10.21
N ARG A 12 3.05 12.95 -10.16
CA ARG A 12 3.27 13.81 -8.98
C ARG A 12 2.07 14.73 -8.67
N LYS A 13 1.29 15.11 -9.67
CA LYS A 13 0.10 15.98 -9.57
C LYS A 13 -1.18 15.25 -10.02
N GLY A 14 -1.29 13.95 -9.74
CA GLY A 14 -2.46 13.14 -10.09
C GLY A 14 -3.47 13.01 -8.94
N VAL A 15 -4.60 12.38 -9.23
CA VAL A 15 -5.68 12.14 -8.25
C VAL A 15 -5.19 11.49 -6.96
N THR A 16 -4.41 10.40 -7.08
CA THR A 16 -3.83 9.71 -5.91
C THR A 16 -2.94 10.64 -5.09
N SER A 17 -2.09 11.43 -5.77
CA SER A 17 -1.17 12.37 -5.11
C SER A 17 -1.92 13.45 -4.34
N THR A 18 -2.94 14.06 -4.97
CA THR A 18 -3.79 15.09 -4.35
C THR A 18 -4.46 14.54 -3.08
N LEU A 19 -4.98 13.33 -3.13
CA LEU A 19 -5.67 12.74 -1.98
C LEU A 19 -4.71 12.34 -0.87
N LEU A 20 -3.53 11.80 -1.20
CA LEU A 20 -2.51 11.48 -0.19
C LEU A 20 -1.94 12.74 0.47
N SER A 21 -1.75 13.82 -0.28
CA SER A 21 -1.33 15.11 0.27
C SER A 21 -2.39 15.68 1.23
N GLU A 22 -3.68 15.60 0.87
CA GLU A 22 -4.78 16.02 1.75
C GLU A 22 -4.83 15.20 3.03
N ILE A 23 -4.67 13.86 2.93
CA ILE A 23 -4.61 12.99 4.11
C ILE A 23 -3.43 13.40 4.98
N GLY A 24 -2.23 13.53 4.40
CA GLY A 24 -1.04 13.92 5.15
C GLY A 24 -1.18 15.25 5.89
N ALA A 25 -1.79 16.25 5.23
CA ALA A 25 -2.07 17.55 5.83
C ALA A 25 -3.15 17.49 6.93
N SER A 26 -4.00 16.47 6.93
CA SER A 26 -5.10 16.30 7.88
C SER A 26 -4.74 15.39 9.07
N ILE A 27 -3.57 14.78 9.08
CA ILE A 27 -3.08 13.97 10.20
C ILE A 27 -2.69 14.88 11.36
N ASN A 28 -2.94 14.43 12.59
CA ASN A 28 -2.56 15.16 13.78
C ASN A 28 -1.06 15.47 13.81
N SER A 29 -0.69 16.72 14.00
CA SER A 29 0.69 17.20 13.98
C SER A 29 1.61 16.58 15.05
N THR A 30 1.05 15.91 16.06
CA THR A 30 1.82 15.19 17.08
C THR A 30 2.34 13.84 16.56
N TYR A 31 1.86 13.36 15.42
CA TYR A 31 2.31 12.11 14.84
C TYR A 31 3.51 12.33 13.90
N LYS A 32 4.42 11.37 13.88
CA LYS A 32 5.53 11.36 12.92
C LYS A 32 5.04 10.78 11.61
N VAL A 33 5.01 11.59 10.56
CA VAL A 33 4.53 11.19 9.23
C VAL A 33 5.69 11.15 8.26
N GLU A 34 5.91 9.98 7.65
CA GLU A 34 6.85 9.82 6.54
C GLU A 34 6.10 9.48 5.25
N THR A 35 6.48 10.12 4.15
CA THR A 35 5.94 9.81 2.82
C THR A 35 7.02 9.27 1.93
N VAL A 36 6.77 8.10 1.35
CA VAL A 36 7.67 7.45 0.40
C VAL A 36 6.97 7.31 -0.95
N ARG A 37 7.61 7.81 -2.00
CA ARG A 37 7.15 7.64 -3.38
C ARG A 37 7.84 6.42 -4.00
N ILE A 38 7.07 5.41 -4.33
CA ILE A 38 7.58 4.15 -4.91
C ILE A 38 8.36 4.40 -6.22
N TYR A 39 7.95 5.38 -7.02
CA TYR A 39 8.59 5.71 -8.30
C TYR A 39 9.89 6.49 -8.18
N ASP A 40 10.26 6.93 -6.99
CA ASP A 40 11.54 7.57 -6.71
C ASP A 40 12.55 6.55 -6.11
N LEU A 41 12.16 5.27 -5.99
CA LEU A 41 12.97 4.20 -5.41
C LEU A 41 13.64 3.34 -6.47
N GLU A 42 14.88 2.96 -6.19
CA GLU A 42 15.63 1.99 -6.98
C GLU A 42 15.60 0.61 -6.31
N MET A 43 14.78 -0.27 -6.84
CA MET A 43 14.56 -1.61 -6.30
C MET A 43 14.79 -2.68 -7.37
N ARG A 44 15.60 -3.68 -7.06
CA ARG A 44 15.78 -4.85 -7.92
C ARG A 44 14.61 -5.82 -7.79
N PRO A 45 14.19 -6.52 -8.86
CA PRO A 45 13.13 -7.53 -8.78
C PRO A 45 13.55 -8.73 -7.94
N CYS A 46 12.56 -9.42 -7.36
CA CYS A 46 12.79 -10.68 -6.68
C CYS A 46 13.25 -11.75 -7.68
N ILE A 47 14.30 -12.50 -7.34
CA ILE A 47 14.86 -13.58 -8.17
C ILE A 47 14.37 -14.98 -7.75
N GLY A 48 13.42 -15.08 -6.83
CA GLY A 48 12.82 -16.34 -6.39
C GLY A 48 13.78 -17.30 -5.66
N CYS A 49 14.90 -16.83 -5.13
CA CYS A 49 15.96 -17.69 -4.55
C CYS A 49 15.59 -18.33 -3.18
N MET A 50 14.48 -17.95 -2.57
CA MET A 50 13.97 -18.43 -1.28
C MET A 50 14.88 -18.25 -0.05
N LYS A 51 16.06 -17.65 -0.22
CA LYS A 51 17.07 -17.48 0.85
C LYS A 51 16.65 -16.49 1.95
N CYS A 52 15.64 -15.66 1.69
CA CYS A 52 15.09 -14.75 2.70
C CYS A 52 14.20 -15.45 3.76
N ARG A 53 13.89 -16.74 3.58
CA ARG A 53 12.96 -17.47 4.46
C ARG A 53 13.47 -17.64 5.88
N PRO A 54 14.74 -18.07 6.12
CA PRO A 54 15.27 -18.21 7.49
C PRO A 54 15.32 -16.87 8.23
N ASP A 55 15.88 -15.85 7.59
CA ASP A 55 16.27 -14.60 8.26
C ASP A 55 15.25 -13.46 8.08
N GLN A 56 14.17 -13.72 7.35
CA GLN A 56 13.11 -12.73 7.03
C GLN A 56 13.64 -11.47 6.34
N THR A 57 14.81 -11.55 5.72
CA THR A 57 15.47 -10.43 5.04
C THR A 57 15.95 -10.88 3.66
N CYS A 58 15.73 -10.06 2.65
CA CYS A 58 16.21 -10.34 1.29
C CYS A 58 17.73 -10.32 1.24
N ILE A 59 18.33 -11.32 0.61
CA ILE A 59 19.80 -11.45 0.45
C ILE A 59 20.39 -10.64 -0.71
N LEU A 60 19.56 -10.06 -1.56
CA LEU A 60 20.06 -9.18 -2.61
C LEU A 60 20.80 -7.98 -2.00
N PRO A 61 21.75 -7.39 -2.70
CA PRO A 61 22.45 -6.19 -2.21
C PRO A 61 21.44 -5.15 -1.74
N ARG A 62 21.81 -4.46 -0.63
CA ARG A 62 20.93 -3.46 -0.02
C ARG A 62 20.52 -2.42 -1.04
N ASP A 63 19.22 -2.22 -1.15
CA ASP A 63 18.57 -1.25 -2.02
C ASP A 63 17.33 -0.65 -1.33
N ASP A 64 16.59 0.20 -2.01
CA ASP A 64 15.44 0.89 -1.43
C ASP A 64 14.29 -0.04 -1.00
N ALA A 65 14.26 -1.29 -1.50
CA ALA A 65 13.30 -2.26 -0.99
C ALA A 65 13.55 -2.62 0.48
N HIS A 66 14.82 -2.65 0.91
CA HIS A 66 15.18 -2.87 2.31
C HIS A 66 14.84 -1.64 3.16
N VAL A 67 15.17 -0.44 2.67
CA VAL A 67 14.88 0.82 3.36
C VAL A 67 13.36 0.99 3.57
N LEU A 68 12.56 0.71 2.55
CA LEU A 68 11.10 0.78 2.69
C LEU A 68 10.56 -0.30 3.64
N ALA A 69 11.16 -1.50 3.67
CA ALA A 69 10.79 -2.54 4.62
C ALA A 69 11.04 -2.09 6.08
N GLU A 70 12.15 -1.39 6.35
CA GLU A 70 12.43 -0.80 7.66
C GLU A 70 11.39 0.25 8.04
N LYS A 71 10.98 1.11 7.10
CA LYS A 71 9.92 2.10 7.33
C LYS A 71 8.55 1.45 7.60
N VAL A 72 8.24 0.33 6.94
CA VAL A 72 7.04 -0.46 7.23
C VAL A 72 7.11 -1.04 8.66
N ARG A 73 8.28 -1.54 9.10
CA ARG A 73 8.44 -2.00 10.49
C ARG A 73 8.30 -0.87 11.52
N TRP A 74 8.86 0.30 11.21
CA TRP A 74 8.80 1.49 12.05
C TRP A 74 7.38 2.05 12.22
N SER A 75 6.52 1.95 11.21
CA SER A 75 5.21 2.57 11.23
C SER A 75 4.20 1.80 12.10
N ASP A 76 3.28 2.50 12.73
CA ASP A 76 2.10 1.96 13.42
C ASP A 76 0.89 1.95 12.48
N PHE A 77 0.81 2.92 11.57
CA PHE A 77 -0.24 3.07 10.58
C PHE A 77 0.34 3.24 9.17
N ILE A 78 -0.21 2.51 8.20
CA ILE A 78 0.27 2.53 6.80
C ILE A 78 -0.85 3.01 5.89
N ILE A 79 -0.58 4.04 5.10
CA ILE A 79 -1.49 4.51 4.06
C ILE A 79 -0.90 4.14 2.70
N ILE A 80 -1.62 3.36 1.91
CA ILE A 80 -1.18 2.96 0.58
C ILE A 80 -2.09 3.61 -0.46
N GLY A 81 -1.50 4.49 -1.27
CA GLY A 81 -2.21 5.13 -2.37
C GLY A 81 -1.67 4.70 -3.73
N CYS A 82 -2.53 4.15 -4.60
CA CYS A 82 -2.15 3.74 -5.94
C CYS A 82 -3.27 3.89 -6.97
N PRO A 83 -2.94 4.10 -8.25
CA PRO A 83 -3.87 3.94 -9.35
C PRO A 83 -4.11 2.46 -9.66
N VAL A 84 -5.18 2.19 -10.40
CA VAL A 84 -5.48 0.86 -10.94
C VAL A 84 -4.77 0.67 -12.29
N TYR A 85 -4.02 -0.41 -12.41
CA TYR A 85 -3.45 -0.87 -13.67
C TYR A 85 -3.86 -2.34 -13.90
N TRP A 86 -4.66 -2.59 -14.93
CA TRP A 86 -5.14 -3.93 -15.27
C TRP A 86 -5.80 -4.68 -14.09
N GLY A 87 -6.59 -3.93 -13.29
CA GLY A 87 -7.25 -4.49 -12.11
C GLY A 87 -6.31 -4.80 -10.94
N ASN A 88 -5.07 -4.32 -10.99
CA ASN A 88 -4.06 -4.55 -9.96
C ASN A 88 -3.34 -3.25 -9.58
N MET A 89 -2.49 -3.33 -8.56
CA MET A 89 -1.58 -2.26 -8.19
C MET A 89 -0.47 -2.07 -9.25
N PRO A 90 0.19 -0.90 -9.29
CA PRO A 90 1.34 -0.68 -10.17
C PRO A 90 2.47 -1.68 -9.93
N GLY A 91 3.20 -2.02 -11.01
CA GLY A 91 4.30 -2.97 -10.96
C GLY A 91 5.38 -2.63 -9.94
N SER A 92 5.72 -1.34 -9.78
CA SER A 92 6.70 -0.89 -8.78
C SER A 92 6.25 -1.18 -7.34
N LEU A 93 4.95 -1.03 -7.03
CA LEU A 93 4.43 -1.38 -5.70
C LEU A 93 4.40 -2.91 -5.52
N LYS A 94 4.03 -3.66 -6.58
CA LYS A 94 4.05 -5.12 -6.55
C LYS A 94 5.47 -5.65 -6.34
N LEU A 95 6.46 -5.05 -7.00
CA LEU A 95 7.87 -5.38 -6.85
C LEU A 95 8.32 -5.25 -5.38
N PHE A 96 7.92 -4.18 -4.68
CA PHE A 96 8.21 -4.04 -3.24
C PHE A 96 7.63 -5.21 -2.43
N PHE A 97 6.39 -5.60 -2.68
CA PHE A 97 5.78 -6.73 -1.98
C PHE A 97 6.47 -8.05 -2.31
N ASP A 98 6.82 -8.28 -3.57
CA ASP A 98 7.50 -9.51 -3.99
C ASP A 98 8.90 -9.65 -3.37
N ARG A 99 9.61 -8.53 -3.21
CA ARG A 99 10.92 -8.49 -2.54
C ARG A 99 10.84 -8.76 -1.04
N ASN A 100 9.71 -8.45 -0.42
CA ASN A 100 9.54 -8.43 1.03
C ASN A 100 8.45 -9.40 1.53
N VAL A 101 8.19 -10.50 0.82
CA VAL A 101 7.22 -11.52 1.28
C VAL A 101 7.45 -11.89 2.75
N PRO A 102 8.67 -12.18 3.24
CA PRO A 102 8.87 -12.56 4.64
C PRO A 102 8.65 -11.44 5.65
N LEU A 103 8.61 -10.18 5.21
CA LEU A 103 8.21 -9.04 6.05
C LEU A 103 6.72 -9.10 6.38
N PHE A 104 5.90 -9.57 5.44
CA PHE A 104 4.45 -9.60 5.58
C PHE A 104 3.96 -10.92 6.16
N GLU A 105 4.50 -12.03 5.69
CA GLU A 105 4.17 -13.35 6.17
C GLU A 105 5.42 -14.24 6.25
N TYR A 106 5.50 -15.05 7.28
CA TYR A 106 6.56 -16.02 7.44
C TYR A 106 5.98 -17.44 7.55
N ALA A 107 6.60 -18.41 6.89
CA ALA A 107 6.27 -19.80 7.04
C ALA A 107 7.55 -20.63 7.21
N GLU A 108 7.56 -21.47 8.24
CA GLU A 108 8.66 -22.40 8.47
C GLU A 108 8.69 -23.46 7.37
N ALA A 109 9.88 -23.72 6.82
CA ALA A 109 10.08 -24.71 5.75
C ALA A 109 9.76 -26.16 6.16
N LYS A 110 9.62 -26.45 7.46
CA LYS A 110 9.38 -27.79 8.01
C LYS A 110 7.90 -28.07 8.32
N ALA A 111 6.99 -27.16 8.09
CA ALA A 111 5.59 -27.37 8.40
C ALA A 111 4.94 -28.29 7.35
N ILE A 112 4.34 -29.40 7.79
CA ILE A 112 3.52 -30.31 6.97
C ILE A 112 2.33 -29.55 6.34
N ARG A 113 1.91 -28.44 6.95
CA ARG A 113 0.97 -27.45 6.44
C ARG A 113 1.64 -26.09 6.39
N TYR A 114 1.67 -25.48 5.21
CA TYR A 114 2.04 -24.09 5.03
C TYR A 114 1.00 -23.19 5.71
N VAL A 115 1.26 -22.78 6.95
CA VAL A 115 0.42 -21.81 7.66
C VAL A 115 1.22 -20.52 7.79
N PRO A 116 0.88 -19.47 7.00
CA PRO A 116 1.56 -18.19 7.10
C PRO A 116 1.39 -17.61 8.49
N ARG A 117 2.49 -17.14 9.09
CA ARG A 117 2.48 -16.40 10.35
C ARG A 117 2.54 -14.91 10.06
N PRO A 118 1.51 -14.12 10.41
CA PRO A 118 1.51 -12.67 10.23
C PRO A 118 2.64 -11.99 10.98
N GLN A 119 3.42 -11.15 10.30
CA GLN A 119 4.60 -10.48 10.88
C GLN A 119 4.34 -9.04 11.32
N LEU A 120 3.20 -8.46 10.94
CA LEU A 120 2.88 -7.05 11.19
C LEU A 120 1.60 -6.90 12.05
N ARG A 121 1.38 -7.85 12.97
CA ARG A 121 0.23 -7.79 13.89
C ARG A 121 0.22 -6.50 14.71
N GLY A 122 -0.97 -5.95 14.93
CA GLY A 122 -1.16 -4.69 15.67
C GLY A 122 -1.07 -3.45 14.80
N LYS A 123 -0.49 -3.54 13.59
CA LYS A 123 -0.48 -2.40 12.68
C LYS A 123 -1.85 -2.20 12.02
N ARG A 124 -2.12 -0.95 11.65
CA ARG A 124 -3.34 -0.54 10.96
C ARG A 124 -3.01 0.04 9.59
N ALA A 125 -3.97 0.01 8.67
CA ALA A 125 -3.78 0.57 7.35
C ALA A 125 -5.04 1.24 6.79
N ALA A 126 -4.83 2.14 5.82
CA ALA A 126 -5.87 2.69 4.97
C ALA A 126 -5.42 2.63 3.50
N LEU A 127 -6.39 2.49 2.60
CA LEU A 127 -6.13 2.38 1.16
C LEU A 127 -6.76 3.55 0.41
N VAL A 128 -6.03 4.10 -0.55
CA VAL A 128 -6.52 5.08 -1.52
C VAL A 128 -6.30 4.51 -2.91
N VAL A 129 -7.37 4.14 -3.59
CA VAL A 129 -7.29 3.52 -4.93
C VAL A 129 -8.04 4.38 -5.93
N SER A 130 -7.38 4.83 -6.99
CA SER A 130 -7.97 5.63 -8.05
C SER A 130 -8.13 4.83 -9.34
N CYS A 131 -9.34 4.87 -9.92
CA CYS A 131 -9.70 4.14 -11.12
C CYS A 131 -10.32 5.09 -12.15
N VAL A 132 -9.99 4.88 -13.42
CA VAL A 132 -10.60 5.63 -14.54
C VAL A 132 -12.05 5.23 -14.74
N ALA A 133 -12.39 3.96 -14.57
CA ALA A 133 -13.74 3.46 -14.78
C ALA A 133 -14.75 4.16 -13.85
N PRO A 134 -15.90 4.61 -14.39
CA PRO A 134 -16.99 5.19 -13.60
C PRO A 134 -17.70 4.13 -12.76
N PHE A 135 -18.46 4.58 -11.77
CA PHE A 135 -19.38 3.69 -11.03
C PHE A 135 -20.55 3.28 -11.95
N PRO A 136 -20.98 2.01 -11.93
CA PRO A 136 -20.52 0.91 -11.06
C PRO A 136 -19.38 0.07 -11.66
N TYR A 137 -18.91 0.35 -12.86
CA TYR A 137 -17.90 -0.45 -13.60
C TYR A 137 -16.57 -0.54 -12.85
N ASN A 138 -16.20 0.48 -12.05
CA ASN A 138 -15.02 0.43 -11.20
C ASN A 138 -15.05 -0.71 -10.17
N LEU A 139 -16.20 -1.31 -9.91
CA LEU A 139 -16.35 -2.43 -8.97
C LEU A 139 -16.04 -3.80 -9.59
N LEU A 140 -15.75 -3.86 -10.88
CA LEU A 140 -15.32 -5.10 -11.54
C LEU A 140 -13.93 -5.53 -11.03
N ARG A 141 -13.64 -6.84 -11.08
CA ARG A 141 -12.33 -7.39 -10.67
C ARG A 141 -11.18 -6.89 -11.55
N SER A 142 -11.45 -6.58 -12.81
CA SER A 142 -10.51 -5.95 -13.75
C SER A 142 -10.25 -4.46 -13.47
N GLN A 143 -10.87 -3.90 -12.45
CA GLN A 143 -10.81 -2.50 -12.06
C GLN A 143 -10.41 -2.36 -10.56
N SER A 144 -10.95 -1.38 -9.85
CA SER A 144 -10.53 -1.09 -8.48
C SER A 144 -10.77 -2.24 -7.49
N ARG A 145 -11.80 -3.07 -7.71
CA ARG A 145 -12.06 -4.22 -6.84
C ARG A 145 -10.89 -5.22 -6.84
N GLY A 146 -10.24 -5.45 -7.99
CA GLY A 146 -9.07 -6.33 -8.09
C GLY A 146 -7.88 -5.75 -7.32
N THR A 147 -7.56 -4.47 -7.54
CA THR A 147 -6.48 -3.78 -6.84
C THR A 147 -6.68 -3.79 -5.32
N ILE A 148 -7.89 -3.44 -4.87
CA ILE A 148 -8.24 -3.45 -3.45
C ILE A 148 -8.14 -4.88 -2.89
N GLY A 149 -8.61 -5.87 -3.65
CA GLY A 149 -8.53 -7.28 -3.29
C GLY A 149 -7.10 -7.76 -3.09
N ALA A 150 -6.19 -7.44 -4.03
CA ALA A 150 -4.78 -7.78 -3.96
C ALA A 150 -4.09 -7.16 -2.73
N LEU A 151 -4.32 -5.86 -2.48
CA LEU A 151 -3.79 -5.18 -1.29
C LEU A 151 -4.35 -5.77 0.00
N ARG A 152 -5.65 -6.06 0.06
CA ARG A 152 -6.28 -6.71 1.21
C ARG A 152 -5.70 -8.09 1.50
N THR A 153 -5.42 -8.88 0.47
CA THR A 153 -4.82 -10.21 0.62
C THR A 153 -3.46 -10.10 1.29
N ILE A 154 -2.59 -9.21 0.83
CA ILE A 154 -1.24 -9.01 1.39
C ILE A 154 -1.32 -8.50 2.83
N LEU A 155 -2.10 -7.44 3.08
CA LEU A 155 -2.20 -6.83 4.41
C LEU A 155 -2.87 -7.77 5.42
N LYS A 156 -3.87 -8.54 5.00
CA LYS A 156 -4.51 -9.56 5.86
C LYS A 156 -3.53 -10.67 6.22
N ALA A 157 -2.76 -11.17 5.24
CA ALA A 157 -1.72 -12.17 5.50
C ALA A 157 -0.68 -11.65 6.50
N ALA A 158 -0.36 -10.37 6.44
CA ALA A 158 0.53 -9.69 7.38
C ALA A 158 -0.06 -9.46 8.77
N GLY A 159 -1.37 -9.65 8.96
CA GLY A 159 -2.08 -9.34 10.21
C GLY A 159 -2.37 -7.86 10.42
N VAL A 160 -2.31 -7.06 9.35
CA VAL A 160 -2.61 -5.62 9.37
C VAL A 160 -4.11 -5.41 9.25
N ARG A 161 -4.68 -4.60 10.14
CA ARG A 161 -6.10 -4.24 10.12
C ARG A 161 -6.34 -3.06 9.18
N ILE A 162 -7.23 -3.23 8.20
CA ILE A 162 -7.60 -2.16 7.27
C ILE A 162 -8.79 -1.40 7.83
N GLU A 163 -8.57 -0.15 8.23
CA GLU A 163 -9.57 0.73 8.85
C GLU A 163 -10.47 1.41 7.81
N GLY A 164 -9.95 1.67 6.61
CA GLY A 164 -10.73 2.35 5.58
C GLY A 164 -10.18 2.19 4.18
N VAL A 165 -11.07 2.37 3.20
CA VAL A 165 -10.73 2.35 1.77
C VAL A 165 -11.41 3.52 1.08
N LEU A 166 -10.61 4.42 0.53
CA LEU A 166 -11.08 5.46 -0.38
C LEU A 166 -10.94 4.98 -1.82
N ASN A 167 -12.04 4.50 -2.39
CA ASN A 167 -12.13 4.09 -3.79
C ASN A 167 -12.64 5.25 -4.63
N VAL A 168 -11.79 5.76 -5.51
CA VAL A 168 -12.07 6.87 -6.43
C VAL A 168 -12.41 6.30 -7.80
N SER A 169 -13.64 6.43 -8.22
CA SER A 169 -14.11 6.11 -9.58
C SER A 169 -14.07 7.35 -10.47
N ASP A 170 -14.02 7.13 -11.79
CA ASP A 170 -14.13 8.20 -12.78
C ASP A 170 -13.06 9.29 -12.56
N SER A 171 -11.81 8.86 -12.48
CA SER A 171 -10.69 9.77 -12.18
C SER A 171 -10.43 10.82 -13.27
N TYR A 172 -10.95 10.66 -14.48
CA TYR A 172 -10.94 11.71 -15.52
C TYR A 172 -11.77 12.92 -15.12
N ASN A 173 -12.91 12.70 -14.48
CA ASN A 173 -13.79 13.76 -14.00
C ASN A 173 -13.55 14.13 -12.53
N PHE A 174 -12.34 13.86 -12.03
CA PHE A 174 -11.99 14.09 -10.61
C PHE A 174 -12.24 15.55 -10.19
N GLU A 175 -11.84 16.54 -10.98
CA GLU A 175 -11.98 17.96 -10.65
C GLU A 175 -13.44 18.34 -10.36
N LYS A 176 -14.40 17.79 -11.11
CA LYS A 176 -15.84 18.01 -10.87
C LYS A 176 -16.34 17.48 -9.51
N LYS A 177 -15.60 16.53 -8.93
CA LYS A 177 -15.96 15.81 -7.69
C LYS A 177 -14.92 16.00 -6.60
N LYS A 178 -13.93 16.88 -6.82
CA LYS A 178 -12.72 17.03 -6.00
C LYS A 178 -13.05 17.24 -4.55
N GLU A 179 -13.84 18.23 -4.20
CA GLU A 179 -14.17 18.54 -2.81
C GLU A 179 -14.85 17.38 -2.09
N ARG A 180 -15.70 16.63 -2.78
CA ARG A 180 -16.31 15.41 -2.24
C ARG A 180 -15.26 14.37 -1.86
N TYR A 181 -14.23 14.19 -2.69
CA TYR A 181 -13.16 13.23 -2.43
C TYR A 181 -12.17 13.74 -1.40
N LEU A 182 -11.87 15.03 -1.35
CA LEU A 182 -11.06 15.65 -0.30
C LEU A 182 -11.73 15.48 1.07
N LYS A 183 -13.04 15.72 1.17
CA LYS A 183 -13.80 15.45 2.40
C LYS A 183 -13.71 13.98 2.85
N LYS A 184 -13.73 13.03 1.90
CA LYS A 184 -13.52 11.61 2.22
C LYS A 184 -12.09 11.31 2.64
N ALA A 185 -11.10 11.98 2.05
CA ALA A 185 -9.69 11.87 2.43
C ALA A 185 -9.46 12.36 3.87
N ARG A 186 -10.03 13.52 4.24
CA ARG A 186 -10.01 14.03 5.62
C ARG A 186 -10.66 13.06 6.62
N ARG A 187 -11.80 12.44 6.25
CA ARG A 187 -12.42 11.39 7.09
C ARG A 187 -11.55 10.15 7.23
N LEU A 188 -10.80 9.79 6.19
CA LEU A 188 -9.85 8.66 6.27
C LEU A 188 -8.69 9.00 7.21
N ALA A 189 -8.19 10.24 7.19
CA ALA A 189 -7.18 10.72 8.12
C ALA A 189 -7.65 10.66 9.59
N ALA A 190 -8.93 10.91 9.84
CA ALA A 190 -9.52 10.84 11.18
C ALA A 190 -9.60 9.41 11.78
N LEU A 191 -9.29 8.36 11.00
CA LEU A 191 -9.19 6.97 11.49
C LEU A 191 -7.81 6.66 12.09
N ILE A 192 -6.85 7.58 11.91
CA ILE A 192 -5.48 7.44 12.37
C ILE A 192 -5.39 7.89 13.82
#